data_428651dde8ae99646dd246b4c65fcf2b
#
_entry.id   428651dde8ae99646dd246b4c65fcf2b
#
_cell.length_a   1.000
_cell.length_b   1.000
_cell.length_c   1.000
_cell.angle_alpha   90.00
_cell.angle_beta   90.00
_cell.angle_gamma   90.00
#
_symmetry.space_group_name_H-M   'P 1'
#
loop_
_entity.id
_entity.type
_entity.pdbx_description
1 polymer ?
#
loop_
_entity_poly.entity_id
_entity_poly.type
_entity_poly.pdbx_seq_one_letter_code
_entity_poly.pdbx_strand_id
1 'polypeptide(L)'
;MNEEYLKQLQNTEIEVEIKIEEAEMDEMWSFYHDKKHQVWLWWAIDHKTNTPLAFVFGTREHKYLDELLSLLHSYQIKKIYTDNNFAYSTRISEDILVIGKKNTQKIERDHLTLRTRIKRLCRKTICFSKKLEIHKAVIGTFINIFFFGRVFDDSTIL
;
A
#
# COMPACT_ATOMS: atom_id res chain seq x y z
N MET A 1 -16.25 -37.66 20.88
CA MET A 1 -15.25 -36.57 20.75
C MET A 1 -15.04 -35.97 22.13
N ASN A 2 -13.81 -35.96 22.59
CA ASN A 2 -13.49 -35.63 23.99
C ASN A 2 -13.54 -34.10 24.18
N GLU A 3 -14.32 -33.60 25.15
CA GLU A 3 -14.42 -32.16 25.46
C GLU A 3 -13.05 -31.52 25.80
N GLU A 4 -12.14 -32.32 26.28
CA GLU A 4 -10.76 -31.95 26.61
C GLU A 4 -9.93 -31.62 25.34
N TYR A 5 -10.19 -32.33 24.22
CA TYR A 5 -9.57 -32.10 22.93
C TYR A 5 -10.07 -30.80 22.26
N LEU A 6 -11.37 -30.51 22.42
CA LEU A 6 -11.94 -29.25 21.93
C LEU A 6 -11.45 -28.03 22.74
N LYS A 7 -11.24 -28.19 24.05
CA LYS A 7 -10.61 -27.12 24.87
C LYS A 7 -9.15 -26.88 24.52
N GLN A 8 -8.40 -27.92 24.15
CA GLN A 8 -7.02 -27.76 23.68
C GLN A 8 -6.95 -27.06 22.31
N LEU A 9 -7.90 -27.30 21.42
CA LEU A 9 -7.98 -26.60 20.13
C LEU A 9 -8.39 -25.11 20.26
N GLN A 10 -9.20 -24.78 21.27
CA GLN A 10 -9.60 -23.39 21.54
C GLN A 10 -8.50 -22.54 22.20
N ASN A 11 -7.50 -23.19 22.82
CA ASN A 11 -6.38 -22.50 23.48
C ASN A 11 -5.12 -22.40 22.62
N THR A 12 -5.16 -22.83 21.37
CA THR A 12 -4.08 -22.60 20.40
C THR A 12 -4.43 -21.39 19.55
N GLU A 13 -4.55 -20.21 20.17
CA GLU A 13 -4.32 -18.96 19.43
C GLU A 13 -2.85 -18.97 19.01
N ILE A 14 -2.59 -19.43 17.80
CA ILE A 14 -1.32 -19.17 17.13
C ILE A 14 -1.38 -17.69 16.79
N GLU A 15 -0.91 -16.83 17.69
CA GLU A 15 -0.51 -15.49 17.34
C GLU A 15 0.65 -15.59 16.35
N VAL A 16 0.32 -15.69 15.08
CA VAL A 16 1.30 -15.46 14.01
C VAL A 16 1.58 -13.98 14.05
N GLU A 17 2.55 -13.56 14.84
CA GLU A 17 3.09 -12.21 14.83
C GLU A 17 3.75 -12.01 13.46
N ILE A 18 2.99 -11.45 12.51
CA ILE A 18 3.54 -11.08 11.20
C ILE A 18 4.45 -9.89 11.45
N LYS A 19 5.74 -10.18 11.61
CA LYS A 19 6.76 -9.17 11.82
C LYS A 19 7.13 -8.55 10.48
N ILE A 20 6.68 -7.32 10.25
CA ILE A 20 7.04 -6.54 9.08
C ILE A 20 8.29 -5.74 9.40
N GLU A 21 9.40 -6.08 8.75
CA GLU A 21 10.71 -5.46 8.98
C GLU A 21 11.20 -4.60 7.82
N GLU A 22 10.69 -4.85 6.62
CA GLU A 22 11.14 -4.17 5.40
C GLU A 22 9.94 -3.73 4.56
N ALA A 23 9.93 -2.49 4.12
CA ALA A 23 8.88 -1.92 3.29
C ALA A 23 9.42 -1.34 1.98
N GLU A 24 8.60 -1.35 0.94
CA GLU A 24 8.80 -0.51 -0.25
C GLU A 24 7.83 0.65 -0.20
N MET A 25 8.27 1.85 -0.57
CA MET A 25 7.44 3.04 -0.65
C MET A 25 7.61 3.71 -2.00
N ASP A 26 6.51 4.19 -2.55
CA ASP A 26 6.50 4.96 -3.79
C ASP A 26 5.24 5.82 -3.88
N GLU A 27 5.21 6.77 -4.79
CA GLU A 27 4.04 7.58 -5.08
C GLU A 27 3.58 7.41 -6.53
N MET A 28 2.26 7.39 -6.73
CA MET A 28 1.65 7.30 -8.03
C MET A 28 0.78 8.53 -8.33
N TRP A 29 1.07 9.20 -9.44
CA TRP A 29 0.27 10.31 -9.92
C TRP A 29 -1.03 9.85 -10.59
N SER A 30 -2.09 10.58 -10.31
CA SER A 30 -3.37 10.49 -11.01
C SER A 30 -4.07 11.86 -11.01
N PHE A 31 -5.30 11.93 -11.53
CA PHE A 31 -6.08 13.16 -11.54
C PHE A 31 -7.59 12.86 -11.54
N TYR A 32 -8.38 13.86 -11.17
CA TYR A 32 -9.83 13.87 -11.36
C TYR A 32 -10.23 15.13 -12.13
N HIS A 33 -11.38 15.11 -12.78
CA HIS A 33 -11.93 16.16 -13.62
C HIS A 33 -11.01 16.52 -14.80
N ASP A 34 -9.84 17.08 -14.55
CA ASP A 34 -8.80 17.39 -15.53
C ASP A 34 -7.40 17.26 -14.91
N LYS A 35 -6.35 17.32 -15.72
CA LYS A 35 -4.95 17.14 -15.29
C LYS A 35 -4.42 18.19 -14.33
N LYS A 36 -5.13 19.31 -14.16
CA LYS A 36 -4.77 20.35 -13.16
C LYS A 36 -5.14 19.90 -11.75
N HIS A 37 -6.16 19.04 -11.61
CA HIS A 37 -6.61 18.49 -10.36
C HIS A 37 -5.87 17.19 -10.05
N GLN A 38 -4.59 17.32 -9.68
CA GLN A 38 -3.71 16.20 -9.40
C GLN A 38 -4.08 15.50 -8.09
N VAL A 39 -3.98 14.17 -8.09
CA VAL A 39 -4.09 13.33 -6.91
C VAL A 39 -2.91 12.36 -6.90
N TRP A 40 -2.16 12.38 -5.82
CA TRP A 40 -1.05 11.49 -5.58
C TRP A 40 -1.46 10.42 -4.59
N LEU A 41 -1.20 9.16 -4.94
CA LEU A 41 -1.31 8.03 -4.03
C LEU A 41 0.09 7.76 -3.48
N TRP A 42 0.27 8.01 -2.20
CA TRP A 42 1.45 7.63 -1.44
C TRP A 42 1.15 6.32 -0.74
N TRP A 43 1.95 5.30 -0.93
CA TRP A 43 1.71 4.04 -0.26
C TRP A 43 2.96 3.25 0.04
N ALA A 44 2.81 2.28 0.94
CA ALA A 44 3.85 1.36 1.37
C ALA A 44 3.34 -0.08 1.31
N ILE A 45 4.20 -0.97 0.90
CA ILE A 45 3.95 -2.41 0.86
C ILE A 45 5.03 -3.15 1.67
N ASP A 46 4.70 -4.32 2.18
CA ASP A 46 5.69 -5.23 2.75
C ASP A 46 6.61 -5.77 1.66
N HIS A 47 7.91 -5.62 1.83
CA HIS A 47 8.90 -6.03 0.84
C HIS A 47 8.91 -7.55 0.60
N LYS A 48 8.57 -8.36 1.59
CA LYS A 48 8.55 -9.82 1.48
C LYS A 48 7.29 -10.33 0.80
N THR A 49 6.13 -9.92 1.28
CA THR A 49 4.83 -10.49 0.90
C THR A 49 4.11 -9.71 -0.18
N ASN A 50 4.55 -8.49 -0.50
CA ASN A 50 3.85 -7.56 -1.40
C ASN A 50 2.47 -7.11 -0.87
N THR A 51 2.24 -7.25 0.43
CA THR A 51 0.99 -6.83 1.06
C THR A 51 1.01 -5.32 1.32
N PRO A 52 -0.02 -4.55 0.95
CA PRO A 52 -0.13 -3.16 1.32
C PRO A 52 -0.12 -2.98 2.83
N LEU A 53 0.64 -2.02 3.32
CA LEU A 53 0.73 -1.68 4.75
C LEU A 53 -0.11 -0.46 5.07
N ALA A 54 0.00 0.58 4.25
CA ALA A 54 -0.75 1.81 4.38
C ALA A 54 -0.74 2.60 3.07
N PHE A 55 -1.73 3.45 2.87
CA PHE A 55 -1.77 4.40 1.76
C PHE A 55 -2.46 5.70 2.16
N VAL A 56 -2.05 6.80 1.50
CA VAL A 56 -2.58 8.15 1.70
C VAL A 56 -2.80 8.80 0.35
N PHE A 57 -3.94 9.46 0.17
CA PHE A 57 -4.20 10.30 -0.99
C PHE A 57 -3.93 11.77 -0.65
N GLY A 58 -3.26 12.47 -1.55
CA GLY A 58 -3.01 13.88 -1.37
C GLY A 58 -2.37 14.54 -2.59
N THR A 59 -1.55 15.52 -2.32
CA THR A 59 -0.69 16.18 -3.30
C THR A 59 0.76 15.67 -3.17
N ARG A 60 1.69 16.25 -3.89
CA ARG A 60 3.12 15.92 -3.76
C ARG A 60 3.82 16.63 -2.58
N GLU A 61 3.05 17.20 -1.67
CA GLU A 61 3.58 17.84 -0.47
C GLU A 61 4.06 16.82 0.56
N HIS A 62 5.13 17.14 1.27
CA HIS A 62 5.76 16.25 2.25
C HIS A 62 4.83 15.86 3.42
N LYS A 63 3.81 16.67 3.73
CA LYS A 63 2.84 16.34 4.78
C LYS A 63 2.12 14.99 4.59
N TYR A 64 1.90 14.58 3.33
CA TYR A 64 1.28 13.29 3.02
C TYR A 64 2.24 12.12 3.19
N LEU A 65 3.53 12.35 2.94
CA LEU A 65 4.57 11.39 3.31
C LEU A 65 4.67 11.27 4.84
N ASP A 66 4.61 12.38 5.57
CA ASP A 66 4.62 12.38 7.04
C ASP A 66 3.40 11.62 7.60
N GLU A 67 2.22 11.78 6.98
CA GLU A 67 1.01 11.02 7.33
C GLU A 67 1.20 9.52 7.07
N LEU A 68 1.75 9.13 5.92
CA LEU A 68 2.06 7.74 5.62
C LEU A 68 3.04 7.13 6.62
N LEU A 69 4.12 7.85 6.96
CA LEU A 69 5.10 7.40 7.96
C LEU A 69 4.46 7.22 9.34
N SER A 70 3.53 8.10 9.73
CA SER A 70 2.76 7.96 10.97
C SER A 70 1.94 6.68 11.00
N LEU A 71 1.30 6.31 9.89
CA LEU A 71 0.55 5.05 9.76
C LEU A 71 1.46 3.82 9.88
N LEU A 72 2.71 3.94 9.45
CA LEU A 72 3.70 2.86 9.50
C LEU A 72 4.40 2.72 10.85
N HIS A 73 4.20 3.66 11.77
CA HIS A 73 4.92 3.69 13.04
C HIS A 73 4.68 2.44 13.92
N SER A 74 3.50 1.81 13.81
CA SER A 74 3.18 0.57 14.53
C SER A 74 3.98 -0.63 14.07
N TYR A 75 4.47 -0.61 12.82
CA TYR A 75 5.37 -1.61 12.28
C TYR A 75 6.79 -1.22 12.62
N GLN A 76 7.54 -2.05 13.27
CA GLN A 76 8.95 -1.79 13.60
C GLN A 76 9.85 -2.00 12.36
N ILE A 77 9.64 -1.15 11.33
CA ILE A 77 10.32 -1.26 10.05
C ILE A 77 11.79 -0.88 10.22
N LYS A 78 12.68 -1.76 9.77
CA LYS A 78 14.14 -1.58 9.84
C LYS A 78 14.73 -1.05 8.54
N LYS A 79 14.04 -1.28 7.40
CA LYS A 79 14.48 -0.82 6.09
C LYS A 79 13.29 -0.36 5.26
N ILE A 80 13.45 0.80 4.62
CA ILE A 80 12.47 1.35 3.69
C ILE A 80 13.17 1.56 2.35
N TYR A 81 12.71 0.84 1.33
CA TYR A 81 13.20 0.93 -0.03
C TYR A 81 12.39 1.96 -0.81
N THR A 82 13.07 2.92 -1.43
CA THR A 82 12.43 3.98 -2.24
C THR A 82 13.21 4.23 -3.52
N ASP A 83 12.59 4.94 -4.44
CA ASP A 83 13.32 5.56 -5.54
C ASP A 83 14.18 6.75 -5.05
N ASN A 84 14.87 7.41 -5.97
CA ASN A 84 15.73 8.57 -5.65
C ASN A 84 14.94 9.89 -5.58
N ASN A 85 13.74 9.88 -4.99
CA ASN A 85 13.00 11.11 -4.74
C ASN A 85 13.50 11.80 -3.46
N PHE A 86 13.85 13.08 -3.56
CA PHE A 86 14.37 13.90 -2.46
C PHE A 86 13.42 13.95 -1.24
N ALA A 87 12.12 13.81 -1.45
CA ALA A 87 11.15 13.81 -0.34
C ALA A 87 11.49 12.74 0.70
N TYR A 88 11.87 11.53 0.28
CA TYR A 88 12.17 10.42 1.18
C TYR A 88 13.44 10.69 2.00
N SER A 89 14.49 11.19 1.39
CA SER A 89 15.78 11.47 2.09
C SER A 89 15.65 12.60 3.12
N THR A 90 14.65 13.47 2.99
CA THR A 90 14.41 14.54 3.97
C THR A 90 13.55 14.13 5.16
N ARG A 91 12.82 13.00 5.07
CA ARG A 91 11.84 12.56 6.06
C ARG A 91 12.16 11.23 6.72
N ILE A 92 12.97 10.40 6.07
CA ILE A 92 13.34 9.07 6.55
C ILE A 92 14.79 9.11 6.97
N SER A 93 15.08 8.52 8.13
CA SER A 93 16.46 8.40 8.63
C SER A 93 17.35 7.60 7.68
N GLU A 94 18.59 8.05 7.47
CA GLU A 94 19.57 7.37 6.62
C GLU A 94 19.86 5.93 7.07
N ASP A 95 19.67 5.62 8.34
CA ASP A 95 19.91 4.29 8.90
C ASP A 95 18.94 3.24 8.36
N ILE A 96 17.72 3.65 7.96
CA ILE A 96 16.67 2.76 7.49
C ILE A 96 16.31 2.98 6.02
N LEU A 97 16.69 4.11 5.44
CA LEU A 97 16.40 4.43 4.04
C LEU A 97 17.40 3.75 3.09
N VAL A 98 16.85 2.99 2.13
CA VAL A 98 17.64 2.37 1.06
C VAL A 98 17.13 2.87 -0.29
N ILE A 99 17.91 3.73 -0.93
CA ILE A 99 17.55 4.32 -2.22
C ILE A 99 18.03 3.42 -3.36
N GLY A 100 17.14 3.13 -4.31
CA GLY A 100 17.49 2.44 -5.54
C GLY A 100 16.34 1.64 -6.18
N LYS A 101 16.20 1.78 -7.47
CA LYS A 101 15.12 1.13 -8.26
C LYS A 101 15.11 -0.40 -8.18
N LYS A 102 16.23 -1.03 -7.89
CA LYS A 102 16.31 -2.50 -7.81
C LYS A 102 15.37 -3.08 -6.76
N ASN A 103 15.10 -2.35 -5.70
CA ASN A 103 14.35 -2.81 -4.54
C ASN A 103 12.91 -2.27 -4.50
N THR A 104 12.46 -1.51 -5.51
CA THR A 104 11.11 -0.95 -5.63
C THR A 104 10.29 -1.58 -6.76
N GLN A 105 10.75 -2.68 -7.30
CA GLN A 105 10.10 -3.34 -8.45
C GLN A 105 8.69 -3.88 -8.14
N LYS A 106 8.44 -4.28 -6.90
CA LYS A 106 7.13 -4.81 -6.51
C LYS A 106 6.08 -3.72 -6.47
N ILE A 107 6.38 -2.60 -5.80
CA ILE A 107 5.47 -1.47 -5.73
C ILE A 107 5.25 -0.82 -7.11
N GLU A 108 6.28 -0.75 -7.96
CA GLU A 108 6.14 -0.31 -9.35
C GLU A 108 5.21 -1.24 -10.16
N ARG A 109 5.29 -2.55 -9.93
CA ARG A 109 4.39 -3.53 -10.54
C ARG A 109 2.95 -3.35 -10.05
N ASP A 110 2.77 -3.02 -8.80
CA ASP A 110 1.46 -2.74 -8.23
C ASP A 110 0.87 -1.45 -8.81
N HIS A 111 1.67 -0.41 -9.06
CA HIS A 111 1.25 0.76 -9.83
C HIS A 111 0.74 0.37 -11.23
N LEU A 112 1.44 -0.52 -11.91
CA LEU A 112 1.01 -1.02 -13.21
C LEU A 112 -0.31 -1.79 -13.09
N THR A 113 -0.47 -2.61 -12.08
CA THR A 113 -1.72 -3.34 -11.79
C THR A 113 -2.88 -2.37 -11.58
N LEU A 114 -2.70 -1.33 -10.77
CA LEU A 114 -3.72 -0.29 -10.58
C LEU A 114 -4.10 0.38 -11.91
N ARG A 115 -3.11 0.76 -12.72
CA ARG A 115 -3.35 1.42 -14.01
C ARG A 115 -4.02 0.52 -15.04
N THR A 116 -3.79 -0.77 -15.02
CA THR A 116 -4.38 -1.72 -15.98
C THR A 116 -5.77 -2.20 -15.54
N ARG A 117 -6.02 -2.31 -14.24
CA ARG A 117 -7.28 -2.83 -13.69
C ARG A 117 -8.34 -1.76 -13.44
N ILE A 118 -7.92 -0.54 -13.13
CA ILE A 118 -8.82 0.57 -12.83
C ILE A 118 -8.90 1.49 -14.05
N LYS A 119 -10.01 1.45 -14.78
CA LYS A 119 -10.22 2.24 -16.01
C LYS A 119 -9.92 3.73 -15.84
N ARG A 120 -10.22 4.29 -14.67
CA ARG A 120 -9.97 5.71 -14.34
C ARG A 120 -8.50 6.09 -14.29
N LEU A 121 -7.61 5.11 -14.11
CA LEU A 121 -6.16 5.30 -14.04
C LEU A 121 -5.44 4.94 -15.35
N CYS A 122 -6.14 4.37 -16.32
CA CYS A 122 -5.55 4.04 -17.61
C CYS A 122 -5.03 5.30 -18.32
N ARG A 123 -3.88 5.18 -18.99
CA ARG A 123 -3.36 6.28 -19.81
C ARG A 123 -4.33 6.59 -20.96
N LYS A 124 -4.52 7.89 -21.25
CA LYS A 124 -5.42 8.37 -22.31
C LYS A 124 -6.87 7.88 -22.16
N THR A 125 -7.30 7.59 -20.94
CA THR A 125 -8.68 7.16 -20.69
C THR A 125 -9.65 8.31 -20.88
N ILE A 126 -10.84 8.01 -21.41
CA ILE A 126 -12.01 8.88 -21.37
C ILE A 126 -12.85 8.64 -20.09
N CYS A 127 -12.52 7.62 -19.33
CA CYS A 127 -13.24 7.20 -18.12
C CYS A 127 -12.67 7.83 -16.84
N PHE A 128 -12.03 8.99 -16.94
CA PHE A 128 -11.45 9.68 -15.77
C PHE A 128 -12.52 10.08 -14.75
N SER A 129 -12.10 10.16 -13.48
CA SER A 129 -12.98 10.55 -12.37
C SER A 129 -13.43 12.00 -12.49
N LYS A 130 -14.70 12.25 -12.20
CA LYS A 130 -15.29 13.61 -12.20
C LYS A 130 -15.17 14.29 -10.83
N LYS A 131 -15.15 13.52 -9.73
CA LYS A 131 -15.11 14.00 -8.36
C LYS A 131 -13.99 13.33 -7.58
N LEU A 132 -13.35 14.09 -6.68
CA LEU A 132 -12.24 13.63 -5.86
C LEU A 132 -12.64 12.46 -4.95
N GLU A 133 -13.79 12.57 -4.29
CA GLU A 133 -14.28 11.56 -3.34
C GLU A 133 -14.48 10.20 -4.04
N ILE A 134 -15.06 10.23 -5.24
CA ILE A 134 -15.27 9.01 -6.04
C ILE A 134 -13.94 8.44 -6.51
N HIS A 135 -13.00 9.30 -6.88
CA HIS A 135 -11.65 8.89 -7.29
C HIS A 135 -10.93 8.13 -6.17
N LYS A 136 -10.89 8.71 -4.98
CA LYS A 136 -10.30 8.09 -3.78
C LYS A 136 -11.03 6.80 -3.39
N ALA A 137 -12.36 6.81 -3.38
CA ALA A 137 -13.17 5.65 -3.01
C ALA A 137 -12.92 4.46 -3.93
N VAL A 138 -12.90 4.66 -5.25
CA VAL A 138 -12.67 3.58 -6.22
C VAL A 138 -11.29 2.97 -6.06
N ILE A 139 -10.24 3.80 -5.96
CA ILE A 139 -8.86 3.32 -5.84
C ILE A 139 -8.66 2.64 -4.47
N GLY A 140 -9.10 3.27 -3.39
CA GLY A 140 -8.98 2.71 -2.03
C GLY A 140 -9.73 1.40 -1.87
N THR A 141 -10.94 1.29 -2.39
CA THR A 141 -11.70 0.04 -2.39
C THR A 141 -11.00 -1.05 -3.19
N PHE A 142 -10.46 -0.71 -4.36
CA PHE A 142 -9.71 -1.67 -5.16
C PHE A 142 -8.46 -2.17 -4.41
N ILE A 143 -7.70 -1.28 -3.79
CA ILE A 143 -6.53 -1.67 -2.98
C ILE A 143 -6.97 -2.61 -1.86
N ASN A 144 -8.00 -2.26 -1.11
CA ASN A 144 -8.48 -3.07 0.01
C ASN A 144 -8.97 -4.45 -0.44
N ILE A 145 -9.76 -4.54 -1.50
CA ILE A 145 -10.31 -5.81 -1.95
C ILE A 145 -9.26 -6.64 -2.70
N PHE A 146 -8.55 -6.04 -3.64
CA PHE A 146 -7.66 -6.77 -4.54
C PHE A 146 -6.35 -7.19 -3.87
N PHE A 147 -5.75 -6.32 -3.06
CA PHE A 147 -4.47 -6.61 -2.43
C PHE A 147 -4.64 -7.22 -1.03
N PHE A 148 -5.51 -6.69 -0.19
CA PHE A 148 -5.76 -7.28 1.13
C PHE A 148 -6.59 -8.55 1.07
N GLY A 149 -7.54 -8.66 0.16
CA GLY A 149 -8.32 -9.88 -0.06
C GLY A 149 -7.46 -11.09 -0.41
N ARG A 150 -6.30 -10.90 -0.99
CA ARG A 150 -5.33 -11.99 -1.23
C ARG A 150 -4.78 -12.59 0.06
N VAL A 151 -4.81 -11.88 1.17
CA VAL A 151 -4.36 -12.37 2.48
C VAL A 151 -5.45 -13.21 3.15
N PHE A 152 -6.72 -12.99 2.80
CA PHE A 152 -7.87 -13.65 3.44
C PHE A 152 -8.53 -14.76 2.60
N ASP A 153 -8.08 -15.01 1.36
CA ASP A 153 -8.92 -15.74 0.42
C ASP A 153 -8.31 -16.99 -0.25
N ASP A 154 -7.63 -17.83 0.52
CA ASP A 154 -7.52 -19.24 0.14
C ASP A 154 -8.54 -20.14 0.86
N SER A 155 -9.46 -19.59 1.66
CA SER A 155 -10.40 -20.40 2.44
C SER A 155 -11.87 -19.95 2.47
N THR A 156 -12.26 -18.89 1.78
CA THR A 156 -13.62 -18.34 1.95
C THR A 156 -14.28 -17.85 0.65
N ILE A 157 -14.09 -18.56 -0.47
CA ILE A 157 -15.02 -18.47 -1.61
C ILE A 157 -15.56 -19.87 -1.89
N LEU A 158 -16.66 -20.17 -1.27
CA LEU A 158 -17.69 -21.07 -1.76
C LEU A 158 -18.99 -20.32 -1.83
#